data_c656ba865a8de2fdfa99e7d306ebd4cf
#
_entry.id   c656ba865a8de2fdfa99e7d306ebd4cf
#
_cell.length_a   1.000
_cell.length_b   1.000
_cell.length_c   1.000
_cell.angle_alpha   90.00
_cell.angle_beta   90.00
_cell.angle_gamma   90.00
#
_symmetry.space_group_name_H-M   'P 1'
#
loop_
_entity.id
_entity.type
_entity.pdbx_description
1 polymer ?
#
loop_
_entity_poly.entity_id
_entity_poly.type
_entity_poly.pdbx_seq_one_letter_code
_entity_poly.pdbx_strand_id
1 'polypeptide(L)'
;MRAVQVYCRQPSRVLIQSIVEQLLAEPRVDQVMWHGSALDPHDTTFHVATADRGHLQFSMTDREPSTLDEYGGRWAWSGDLAAVGGRIDERGRLVSDAYPNPFERLAGGLRHPHAGHLWATARPGSEFLAPGGGVHVGGASHGALHAQDSIVPLLTAGWPTPIEWTAPPRTVDVAALCLTALGLVPSRAAGESHAAAWAQAR
;
A
#
# COMPACT_ATOMS: atom_id res chain seq x y z
N MET A 1 13.29 -9.63 7.00
CA MET A 1 12.51 -8.91 5.96
C MET A 1 11.04 -9.25 6.14
N ARG A 2 10.15 -8.23 6.21
CA ARG A 2 8.73 -8.46 6.52
C ARG A 2 7.80 -8.56 5.30
N ALA A 3 8.34 -8.37 4.12
CA ALA A 3 7.63 -8.65 2.88
C ALA A 3 8.53 -9.40 1.90
N VAL A 4 7.93 -10.22 1.06
CA VAL A 4 8.59 -10.94 -0.02
C VAL A 4 7.79 -10.83 -1.29
N GLN A 5 8.48 -10.92 -2.42
CA GLN A 5 7.87 -11.02 -3.74
C GLN A 5 8.16 -12.39 -4.34
N VAL A 6 7.15 -12.97 -4.96
CA VAL A 6 7.23 -14.27 -5.61
C VAL A 6 7.23 -14.08 -7.12
N TYR A 7 8.26 -14.59 -7.78
CA TYR A 7 8.43 -14.57 -9.23
C TYR A 7 8.30 -15.98 -9.77
N CYS A 8 7.28 -16.23 -10.59
CA CYS A 8 7.07 -17.52 -11.26
C CYS A 8 7.73 -17.49 -12.63
N ARG A 9 8.56 -18.48 -12.94
CA ARG A 9 9.19 -18.62 -14.28
C ARG A 9 8.16 -18.88 -15.38
N GLN A 10 7.14 -19.67 -15.07
CA GLN A 10 6.03 -20.00 -15.94
C GLN A 10 4.74 -19.82 -15.14
N PRO A 11 4.23 -18.58 -15.04
CA PRO A 11 3.03 -18.32 -14.28
C PRO A 11 1.83 -18.99 -14.94
N SER A 12 1.03 -19.67 -14.14
CA SER A 12 -0.28 -20.18 -14.54
C SER A 12 -1.27 -19.92 -13.41
N ARG A 13 -2.53 -19.81 -13.76
CA ARG A 13 -3.61 -19.59 -12.77
C ARG A 13 -3.55 -20.64 -11.65
N VAL A 14 -3.42 -21.91 -12.03
CA VAL A 14 -3.35 -23.04 -11.06
C VAL A 14 -2.15 -22.89 -10.13
N LEU A 15 -0.97 -22.60 -10.67
CA LEU A 15 0.24 -22.42 -9.87
C LEU A 15 0.11 -21.25 -8.89
N ILE A 16 -0.36 -20.10 -9.36
CA ILE A 16 -0.50 -18.91 -8.53
C ILE A 16 -1.55 -19.12 -7.43
N GLN A 17 -2.69 -19.73 -7.74
CA GLN A 17 -3.70 -20.08 -6.75
C GLN A 17 -3.15 -21.04 -5.68
N SER A 18 -2.41 -22.08 -6.10
CA SER A 18 -1.77 -23.01 -5.16
C SER A 18 -0.76 -22.30 -4.24
N ILE A 19 0.04 -21.37 -4.76
CA ILE A 19 0.97 -20.58 -3.94
C ILE A 19 0.22 -19.70 -2.95
N VAL A 20 -0.86 -19.04 -3.36
CA VAL A 20 -1.70 -18.22 -2.48
C VAL A 20 -2.24 -19.08 -1.33
N GLU A 21 -2.81 -20.26 -1.64
CA GLU A 21 -3.33 -21.18 -0.62
C GLU A 21 -2.26 -21.64 0.36
N GLN A 22 -1.07 -22.01 -0.14
CA GLN A 22 0.05 -22.42 0.72
C GLN A 22 0.55 -21.28 1.61
N LEU A 23 0.65 -20.06 1.08
CA LEU A 23 1.06 -18.90 1.87
C LEU A 23 0.03 -18.57 2.94
N LEU A 24 -1.26 -18.62 2.63
CA LEU A 24 -2.34 -18.37 3.59
C LEU A 24 -2.46 -19.47 4.66
N ALA A 25 -1.98 -20.69 4.38
CA ALA A 25 -1.93 -21.75 5.38
C ALA A 25 -0.83 -21.54 6.43
N GLU A 26 0.15 -20.68 6.18
CA GLU A 26 1.20 -20.33 7.15
C GLU A 26 0.68 -19.25 8.12
N PRO A 27 0.48 -19.53 9.42
CA PRO A 27 -0.14 -18.58 10.36
C PRO A 27 0.61 -17.27 10.55
N ARG A 28 1.89 -17.23 10.22
CA ARG A 28 2.74 -16.03 10.32
C ARG A 28 2.64 -15.12 9.10
N VAL A 29 2.01 -15.57 8.01
CA VAL A 29 1.68 -14.72 6.86
C VAL A 29 0.47 -13.86 7.22
N ASP A 30 0.59 -12.57 6.94
CA ASP A 30 -0.45 -11.58 7.22
C ASP A 30 -1.38 -11.38 6.02
N GLN A 31 -0.80 -11.07 4.87
CA GLN A 31 -1.52 -10.79 3.63
C GLN A 31 -0.78 -11.41 2.44
N VAL A 32 -1.54 -11.88 1.46
CA VAL A 32 -1.05 -12.25 0.12
C VAL A 32 -1.75 -11.36 -0.88
N MET A 33 -0.99 -10.70 -1.76
CA MET A 33 -1.48 -9.65 -2.63
C MET A 33 -0.98 -9.86 -4.06
N TRP A 34 -1.83 -9.52 -5.05
CA TRP A 34 -1.45 -9.59 -6.46
C TRP A 34 -2.25 -8.62 -7.32
N HIS A 35 -1.73 -8.30 -8.49
CA HIS A 35 -2.49 -7.68 -9.56
C HIS A 35 -3.18 -8.77 -10.38
N GLY A 36 -4.42 -8.57 -10.79
CA GLY A 36 -5.23 -9.56 -11.48
C GLY A 36 -4.58 -10.11 -12.75
N SER A 37 -3.77 -9.29 -13.43
CA SER A 37 -3.03 -9.72 -14.63
C SER A 37 -2.05 -10.89 -14.39
N ALA A 38 -1.73 -11.21 -13.15
CA ALA A 38 -0.97 -12.41 -12.82
C ALA A 38 -1.76 -13.72 -13.10
N LEU A 39 -3.09 -13.63 -13.12
CA LEU A 39 -4.01 -14.74 -13.38
C LEU A 39 -4.74 -14.61 -14.72
N ASP A 40 -5.08 -13.39 -15.12
CA ASP A 40 -5.76 -13.04 -16.37
C ASP A 40 -5.20 -11.70 -16.89
N PRO A 41 -4.55 -11.66 -18.07
CA PRO A 41 -3.97 -10.44 -18.63
C PRO A 41 -4.97 -9.27 -18.79
N HIS A 42 -6.27 -9.55 -18.83
CA HIS A 42 -7.33 -8.55 -18.96
C HIS A 42 -7.87 -8.06 -17.61
N ASP A 43 -7.50 -8.72 -16.50
CA ASP A 43 -7.89 -8.30 -15.17
C ASP A 43 -6.96 -7.18 -14.67
N THR A 44 -7.51 -5.99 -14.50
CA THR A 44 -6.82 -4.79 -14.02
C THR A 44 -7.03 -4.51 -12.54
N THR A 45 -7.64 -5.45 -11.81
CA THR A 45 -7.94 -5.30 -10.39
C THR A 45 -6.78 -5.72 -9.50
N PHE A 46 -6.78 -5.25 -8.28
CA PHE A 46 -5.85 -5.64 -7.23
C PHE A 46 -6.56 -6.53 -6.23
N HIS A 47 -5.84 -7.51 -5.72
CA HIS A 47 -6.37 -8.49 -4.78
C HIS A 47 -5.54 -8.51 -3.50
N VAL A 48 -6.23 -8.66 -2.38
CA VAL A 48 -5.64 -8.92 -1.06
C VAL A 48 -6.37 -10.08 -0.43
N ALA A 49 -5.68 -11.14 -0.09
CA ALA A 49 -6.23 -12.28 0.63
C ALA A 49 -5.55 -12.44 1.99
N THR A 50 -6.31 -12.84 2.98
CA THR A 50 -5.85 -13.14 4.34
C THR A 50 -6.48 -14.44 4.83
N ALA A 51 -5.84 -15.11 5.78
CA ALA A 51 -6.39 -16.36 6.31
C ALA A 51 -7.63 -16.15 7.19
N ASP A 52 -7.76 -14.96 7.82
CA ASP A 52 -8.73 -14.71 8.90
C ASP A 52 -9.60 -13.46 8.69
N ARG A 53 -9.29 -12.60 7.69
CA ARG A 53 -9.98 -11.34 7.45
C ARG A 53 -10.62 -11.25 6.05
N GLY A 54 -10.69 -12.38 5.35
CA GLY A 54 -11.34 -12.51 4.05
C GLY A 54 -10.48 -12.07 2.86
N HIS A 55 -11.16 -11.78 1.76
CA HIS A 55 -10.57 -11.39 0.49
C HIS A 55 -11.18 -10.09 0.01
N LEU A 56 -10.34 -9.19 -0.46
CA LEU A 56 -10.68 -7.89 -1.02
C LEU A 56 -10.19 -7.82 -2.46
N GLN A 57 -11.04 -7.30 -3.34
CA GLN A 57 -10.70 -6.92 -4.70
C GLN A 57 -10.99 -5.44 -4.89
N PHE A 58 -10.10 -4.69 -5.56
CA PHE A 58 -10.30 -3.26 -5.79
C PHE A 58 -9.62 -2.78 -7.07
N SER A 59 -10.05 -1.62 -7.56
CA SER A 59 -9.43 -0.93 -8.71
C SER A 59 -9.60 0.57 -8.59
N MET A 60 -8.71 1.34 -9.21
CA MET A 60 -8.92 2.77 -9.43
C MET A 60 -10.07 2.95 -10.42
N THR A 61 -10.91 3.96 -10.18
CA THR A 61 -12.03 4.26 -11.08
C THR A 61 -12.42 5.73 -11.03
N ASP A 62 -12.92 6.25 -12.15
CA ASP A 62 -13.55 7.57 -12.22
C ASP A 62 -15.09 7.46 -12.26
N ARG A 63 -15.62 6.23 -12.20
CA ARG A 63 -17.05 5.94 -12.34
C ARG A 63 -17.69 5.62 -11.01
N GLU A 64 -18.97 5.92 -10.87
CA GLU A 64 -19.80 5.48 -9.74
C GLU A 64 -20.37 4.07 -9.99
N PRO A 65 -20.61 3.24 -8.96
CA PRO A 65 -20.34 3.55 -7.56
C PRO A 65 -18.85 3.47 -7.20
N SER A 66 -18.40 4.42 -6.38
CA SER A 66 -17.00 4.49 -5.94
C SER A 66 -16.88 5.07 -4.53
N THR A 67 -15.76 4.82 -3.87
CA THR A 67 -15.44 5.33 -2.55
C THR A 67 -14.17 6.16 -2.62
N LEU A 68 -14.16 7.33 -1.99
CA LEU A 68 -12.95 8.13 -1.81
C LEU A 68 -12.15 7.62 -0.61
N ASP A 69 -10.84 7.57 -0.73
CA ASP A 69 -9.95 7.42 0.42
C ASP A 69 -9.67 8.78 1.09
N GLU A 70 -8.91 8.77 2.17
CA GLU A 70 -8.53 9.98 2.91
C GLU A 70 -7.61 10.93 2.13
N TYR A 71 -7.01 10.47 1.04
CA TYR A 71 -6.13 11.22 0.15
C TYR A 71 -6.80 11.66 -1.15
N GLY A 72 -8.10 11.36 -1.32
CA GLY A 72 -8.88 11.72 -2.50
C GLY A 72 -8.77 10.73 -3.65
N GLY A 73 -8.09 9.60 -3.46
CA GLY A 73 -8.09 8.48 -4.39
C GLY A 73 -9.49 7.88 -4.50
N ARG A 74 -9.95 7.58 -5.72
CA ARG A 74 -11.28 7.05 -5.99
C ARG A 74 -11.20 5.57 -6.37
N TRP A 75 -11.96 4.73 -5.64
CA TRP A 75 -11.83 3.28 -5.68
C TRP A 75 -13.17 2.58 -5.83
N ALA A 76 -13.24 1.63 -6.75
CA ALA A 76 -14.24 0.58 -6.76
C ALA A 76 -13.68 -0.64 -6.02
N TRP A 77 -14.50 -1.29 -5.19
CA TRP A 77 -14.06 -2.46 -4.43
C TRP A 77 -15.21 -3.42 -4.16
N SER A 78 -14.85 -4.68 -3.87
CA SER A 78 -15.77 -5.74 -3.45
C SER A 78 -15.07 -6.71 -2.50
N GLY A 79 -15.84 -7.42 -1.68
CA GLY A 79 -15.33 -8.33 -0.65
C GLY A 79 -15.11 -7.65 0.69
N ASP A 80 -14.09 -8.08 1.44
CA ASP A 80 -13.90 -7.72 2.84
C ASP A 80 -12.84 -6.63 3.02
N LEU A 81 -13.24 -5.42 3.39
CA LEU A 81 -12.30 -4.34 3.77
C LEU A 81 -11.41 -4.73 4.95
N ALA A 82 -11.85 -5.67 5.79
CA ALA A 82 -11.05 -6.19 6.90
C ALA A 82 -9.70 -6.79 6.44
N ALA A 83 -9.58 -7.27 5.19
CA ALA A 83 -8.33 -7.76 4.62
C ALA A 83 -7.19 -6.71 4.66
N VAL A 84 -7.54 -5.43 4.64
CA VAL A 84 -6.64 -4.29 4.78
C VAL A 84 -6.94 -3.45 6.03
N GLY A 85 -7.64 -4.00 7.03
CA GLY A 85 -8.06 -3.27 8.22
C GLY A 85 -8.89 -2.02 7.89
N GLY A 86 -9.56 -2.03 6.73
CA GLY A 86 -10.28 -0.90 6.21
C GLY A 86 -11.69 -0.78 6.80
N ARG A 87 -12.18 0.44 6.83
CA ARG A 87 -13.57 0.79 7.19
C ARG A 87 -14.00 2.04 6.43
N ILE A 88 -15.29 2.25 6.36
CA ILE A 88 -15.85 3.50 5.86
C ILE A 88 -16.11 4.42 7.07
N ASP A 89 -15.54 5.62 7.03
CA ASP A 89 -15.70 6.62 8.08
C ASP A 89 -17.08 7.32 8.00
N GLU A 90 -17.37 8.20 8.95
CA GLU A 90 -18.62 8.96 9.01
C GLU A 90 -18.83 9.91 7.80
N ARG A 91 -17.78 10.19 7.05
CA ARG A 91 -17.79 11.02 5.83
C ARG A 91 -17.91 10.17 4.55
N GLY A 92 -18.10 8.85 4.68
CA GLY A 92 -18.16 7.91 3.57
C GLY A 92 -16.80 7.64 2.91
N ARG A 93 -15.68 7.89 3.59
CA ARG A 93 -14.33 7.69 3.05
C ARG A 93 -13.76 6.36 3.54
N LEU A 94 -12.98 5.73 2.68
CA LEU A 94 -12.16 4.57 3.04
C LEU A 94 -10.96 5.03 3.89
N VAL A 95 -10.83 4.45 5.07
CA VAL A 95 -9.72 4.70 6.00
C VAL A 95 -9.22 3.39 6.58
N SER A 96 -7.95 3.33 6.96
CA SER A 96 -7.36 2.19 7.65
C SER A 96 -6.27 2.64 8.62
N ASP A 97 -6.44 2.32 9.90
CA ASP A 97 -5.45 2.61 10.94
C ASP A 97 -4.34 1.54 10.98
N ALA A 98 -4.70 0.28 10.68
CA ALA A 98 -3.76 -0.84 10.72
C ALA A 98 -2.82 -0.89 9.50
N TYR A 99 -3.29 -0.45 8.33
CA TYR A 99 -2.55 -0.45 7.08
C TYR A 99 -2.72 0.91 6.39
N PRO A 100 -1.93 1.93 6.75
CA PRO A 100 -2.11 3.29 6.25
C PRO A 100 -2.08 3.36 4.73
N ASN A 101 -3.07 4.03 4.13
CA ASN A 101 -3.21 4.23 2.68
C ASN A 101 -3.05 2.93 1.86
N PRO A 102 -3.82 1.86 2.16
CA PRO A 102 -3.52 0.53 1.62
C PRO A 102 -3.73 0.43 0.11
N PHE A 103 -4.78 1.06 -0.44
CA PHE A 103 -5.13 0.92 -1.84
C PHE A 103 -4.10 1.57 -2.77
N GLU A 104 -3.73 2.81 -2.51
CA GLU A 104 -2.72 3.51 -3.31
C GLU A 104 -1.36 2.82 -3.24
N ARG A 105 -0.93 2.40 -2.04
CA ARG A 105 0.35 1.72 -1.84
C ARG A 105 0.41 0.38 -2.59
N LEU A 106 -0.67 -0.40 -2.53
CA LEU A 106 -0.77 -1.66 -3.26
C LEU A 106 -0.84 -1.44 -4.76
N ALA A 107 -1.68 -0.51 -5.22
CA ALA A 107 -1.79 -0.19 -6.63
C ALA A 107 -0.46 0.32 -7.21
N GLY A 108 0.24 1.20 -6.50
CA GLY A 108 1.55 1.70 -6.91
C GLY A 108 2.61 0.61 -6.97
N GLY A 109 2.68 -0.26 -5.95
CA GLY A 109 3.68 -1.32 -5.86
C GLY A 109 3.43 -2.45 -6.85
N LEU A 110 2.21 -2.96 -6.93
CA LEU A 110 1.85 -4.11 -7.76
C LEU A 110 1.79 -3.81 -9.27
N ARG A 111 1.63 -2.54 -9.66
CA ARG A 111 1.69 -2.11 -11.07
C ARG A 111 3.12 -1.96 -11.61
N HIS A 112 4.11 -1.96 -10.73
CA HIS A 112 5.48 -1.78 -11.18
C HIS A 112 5.89 -2.93 -12.12
N PRO A 113 6.53 -2.68 -13.28
CA PRO A 113 6.87 -3.72 -14.27
C PRO A 113 7.82 -4.79 -13.74
N HIS A 114 8.52 -4.52 -12.65
CA HIS A 114 9.39 -5.47 -11.95
C HIS A 114 8.76 -6.03 -10.68
N ALA A 115 7.46 -5.79 -10.43
CA ALA A 115 6.78 -6.42 -9.32
C ALA A 115 6.69 -7.94 -9.52
N GLY A 116 6.82 -8.69 -8.42
CA GLY A 116 6.56 -10.12 -8.42
C GLY A 116 5.08 -10.42 -8.76
N HIS A 117 4.80 -11.62 -9.20
CA HIS A 117 3.43 -12.08 -9.46
C HIS A 117 2.57 -12.04 -8.20
N LEU A 118 3.19 -12.29 -7.05
CA LEU A 118 2.57 -12.22 -5.73
C LEU A 118 3.48 -11.45 -4.78
N TRP A 119 2.88 -10.75 -3.84
CA TRP A 119 3.52 -10.23 -2.65
C TRP A 119 2.95 -10.93 -1.43
N ALA A 120 3.79 -11.25 -0.45
CA ALA A 120 3.33 -11.71 0.85
C ALA A 120 3.97 -10.86 1.95
N THR A 121 3.19 -10.55 2.98
CA THR A 121 3.68 -9.85 4.18
C THR A 121 3.57 -10.74 5.40
N ALA A 122 4.48 -10.54 6.36
CA ALA A 122 4.47 -11.25 7.63
C ALA A 122 3.70 -10.46 8.69
N ARG A 123 3.01 -11.17 9.59
CA ARG A 123 2.37 -10.57 10.77
C ARG A 123 3.41 -9.86 11.65
N PRO A 124 3.03 -8.79 12.38
CA PRO A 124 3.89 -8.20 13.40
C PRO A 124 4.53 -9.25 14.31
N GLY A 125 5.85 -9.13 14.53
CA GLY A 125 6.62 -10.11 15.30
C GLY A 125 7.19 -11.29 14.48
N SER A 126 6.88 -11.37 13.18
CA SER A 126 7.39 -12.40 12.28
C SER A 126 8.10 -11.78 11.08
N GLU A 127 9.03 -12.51 10.48
CA GLU A 127 9.71 -12.11 9.25
C GLU A 127 10.03 -13.31 8.36
N PHE A 128 10.17 -13.05 7.06
CA PHE A 128 10.66 -14.05 6.12
C PHE A 128 12.18 -14.16 6.21
N LEU A 129 12.67 -15.39 6.24
CA LEU A 129 14.10 -15.68 6.22
C LEU A 129 14.51 -16.08 4.79
N ALA A 130 15.46 -15.35 4.22
CA ALA A 130 16.09 -15.77 2.98
C ALA A 130 17.21 -16.79 3.28
N PRO A 131 17.44 -17.82 2.45
CA PRO A 131 18.58 -18.69 2.58
C PRO A 131 19.89 -17.88 2.61
N GLY A 132 20.70 -18.07 3.64
CA GLY A 132 21.94 -17.32 3.87
C GLY A 132 21.76 -15.90 4.41
N GLY A 133 20.52 -15.47 4.66
CA GLY A 133 20.21 -14.20 5.32
C GLY A 133 20.38 -14.28 6.85
N GLY A 134 20.76 -13.14 7.46
CA GLY A 134 20.80 -13.02 8.90
C GLY A 134 19.41 -12.95 9.53
N VAL A 135 19.27 -13.43 10.75
CA VAL A 135 18.07 -13.24 11.59
C VAL A 135 18.26 -11.98 12.42
N HIS A 136 17.22 -11.15 12.50
CA HIS A 136 17.24 -9.92 13.32
C HIS A 136 16.72 -10.21 14.73
N VAL A 137 17.29 -11.21 15.42
CA VAL A 137 16.88 -11.53 16.80
C VAL A 137 17.16 -10.32 17.71
N GLY A 138 16.10 -9.77 18.31
CA GLY A 138 16.19 -8.58 19.16
C GLY A 138 16.41 -7.26 18.42
N GLY A 139 16.42 -7.29 17.07
CA GLY A 139 16.51 -6.10 16.21
C GLY A 139 15.16 -5.70 15.62
N ALA A 140 15.17 -4.61 14.84
CA ALA A 140 14.02 -4.13 14.08
C ALA A 140 13.98 -4.74 12.68
N SER A 141 12.79 -4.98 12.15
CA SER A 141 12.55 -5.38 10.76
C SER A 141 11.43 -4.52 10.19
N HIS A 142 11.41 -4.35 8.87
CA HIS A 142 10.46 -3.48 8.17
C HIS A 142 10.07 -4.04 6.80
N GLY A 143 9.15 -3.35 6.11
CA GLY A 143 8.81 -3.60 4.70
C GLY A 143 7.42 -4.19 4.50
N ALA A 144 6.64 -4.48 5.55
CA ALA A 144 5.23 -4.81 5.40
C ALA A 144 4.36 -3.56 5.28
N LEU A 145 3.08 -3.74 4.99
CA LEU A 145 2.10 -2.64 4.88
C LEU A 145 1.58 -2.15 6.24
N HIS A 146 1.75 -2.95 7.30
CA HIS A 146 1.24 -2.65 8.62
C HIS A 146 1.77 -1.32 9.17
N ALA A 147 0.98 -0.61 9.97
CA ALA A 147 1.31 0.70 10.54
C ALA A 147 2.66 0.72 11.26
N GLN A 148 2.98 -0.34 12.01
CA GLN A 148 4.28 -0.49 12.70
C GLN A 148 5.49 -0.47 11.76
N ASP A 149 5.34 -0.87 10.51
CA ASP A 149 6.40 -0.88 9.49
C ASP A 149 6.39 0.38 8.62
N SER A 150 5.31 1.17 8.68
CA SER A 150 5.00 2.21 7.70
C SER A 150 5.03 3.61 8.28
N ILE A 151 4.65 3.76 9.56
CA ILE A 151 4.60 5.08 10.20
C ILE A 151 5.99 5.44 10.72
N VAL A 152 6.51 6.53 10.19
CA VAL A 152 7.81 7.09 10.58
C VAL A 152 7.65 8.57 10.94
N PRO A 153 8.50 9.14 11.82
CA PRO A 153 8.46 10.56 12.11
C PRO A 153 8.85 11.40 10.89
N LEU A 154 8.16 12.50 10.65
CA LEU A 154 8.55 13.55 9.71
C LEU A 154 8.93 14.78 10.53
N LEU A 155 10.19 15.17 10.47
CA LEU A 155 10.71 16.36 11.14
C LEU A 155 11.05 17.43 10.11
N THR A 156 10.56 18.65 10.33
CA THR A 156 10.86 19.82 9.50
C THR A 156 11.48 20.92 10.37
N ALA A 157 12.52 21.58 9.85
CA ALA A 157 13.18 22.68 10.52
C ALA A 157 13.43 23.84 9.54
N GLY A 158 13.44 25.06 10.04
CA GLY A 158 13.67 26.26 9.24
C GLY A 158 12.50 26.67 8.35
N TRP A 159 11.32 26.13 8.57
CA TRP A 159 10.11 26.52 7.85
C TRP A 159 9.59 27.87 8.40
N PRO A 160 9.24 28.82 7.52
CA PRO A 160 8.84 30.18 7.98
C PRO A 160 7.49 30.19 8.72
N THR A 161 6.63 29.24 8.45
CA THR A 161 5.31 29.05 9.10
C THR A 161 5.07 27.58 9.38
N PRO A 162 4.28 27.20 10.41
CA PRO A 162 3.85 25.83 10.61
C PRO A 162 3.20 25.27 9.36
N ILE A 163 3.50 24.01 9.05
CA ILE A 163 2.89 23.32 7.92
C ILE A 163 1.56 22.74 8.39
N GLU A 164 0.46 23.20 7.78
CA GLU A 164 -0.87 22.62 8.01
C GLU A 164 -1.09 21.44 7.06
N TRP A 165 -1.46 20.31 7.62
CA TRP A 165 -1.70 19.07 6.89
C TRP A 165 -3.20 18.82 6.81
N THR A 166 -3.72 18.64 5.59
CA THR A 166 -5.13 18.28 5.36
C THR A 166 -5.39 16.79 5.46
N ALA A 167 -4.31 15.99 5.36
CA ALA A 167 -4.28 14.53 5.57
C ALA A 167 -2.90 14.15 6.14
N PRO A 168 -2.73 12.97 6.75
CA PRO A 168 -1.42 12.53 7.24
C PRO A 168 -0.37 12.55 6.12
N PRO A 169 0.83 13.13 6.35
CA PRO A 169 1.85 13.20 5.31
C PRO A 169 2.35 11.82 4.90
N ARG A 170 2.63 11.66 3.61
CA ARG A 170 3.17 10.44 3.02
C ARG A 170 4.61 10.65 2.56
N THR A 171 5.38 9.59 2.43
CA THR A 171 6.75 9.68 1.90
C THR A 171 6.78 10.30 0.49
N VAL A 172 5.75 10.07 -0.32
CA VAL A 172 5.64 10.67 -1.67
C VAL A 172 5.45 12.18 -1.63
N ASP A 173 4.96 12.75 -0.54
CA ASP A 173 4.73 14.18 -0.39
C ASP A 173 6.03 14.95 -0.07
N VAL A 174 7.10 14.25 0.37
CA VAL A 174 8.39 14.87 0.76
C VAL A 174 9.04 15.60 -0.40
N ALA A 175 9.00 15.05 -1.60
CA ALA A 175 9.59 15.71 -2.78
C ALA A 175 8.85 17.03 -3.09
N ALA A 176 7.53 17.03 -3.05
CA ALA A 176 6.72 18.24 -3.25
C ALA A 176 7.00 19.29 -2.17
N LEU A 177 7.16 18.85 -0.92
CA LEU A 177 7.52 19.70 0.21
C LEU A 177 8.88 20.38 0.00
N CYS A 178 9.90 19.64 -0.40
CA CYS A 178 11.22 20.18 -0.69
C CYS A 178 11.19 21.21 -1.84
N LEU A 179 10.47 20.91 -2.93
CA LEU A 179 10.32 21.84 -4.05
C LEU A 179 9.65 23.15 -3.59
N THR A 180 8.58 23.05 -2.80
CA THR A 180 7.92 24.23 -2.24
C THR A 180 8.84 25.04 -1.34
N ALA A 181 9.67 24.39 -0.50
CA ALA A 181 10.66 25.05 0.34
C ALA A 181 11.67 25.85 -0.46
N LEU A 182 12.02 25.36 -1.65
CA LEU A 182 12.95 26.02 -2.58
C LEU A 182 12.27 27.10 -3.46
N GLY A 183 10.96 27.36 -3.27
CA GLY A 183 10.21 28.28 -4.11
C GLY A 183 9.89 27.75 -5.50
N LEU A 184 10.03 26.45 -5.73
CA LEU A 184 9.74 25.78 -7.00
C LEU A 184 8.32 25.22 -6.98
N VAL A 185 7.65 25.23 -8.14
CA VAL A 185 6.32 24.60 -8.28
C VAL A 185 6.52 23.09 -8.46
N PRO A 186 5.91 22.24 -7.59
CA PRO A 186 5.96 20.80 -7.79
C PRO A 186 5.34 20.42 -9.14
N SER A 187 6.03 19.61 -9.93
CA SER A 187 5.46 19.07 -11.16
C SER A 187 4.42 17.99 -10.83
N ARG A 188 3.48 17.74 -11.75
CA ARG A 188 2.43 16.71 -11.62
C ARG A 188 2.95 15.29 -11.30
N ALA A 189 4.21 15.00 -11.64
CA ALA A 189 4.85 13.72 -11.33
C ALA A 189 5.11 13.48 -9.83
N ALA A 190 4.97 14.50 -8.98
CA ALA A 190 5.22 14.42 -7.55
C ALA A 190 3.93 14.22 -6.71
N GLY A 191 2.94 13.48 -7.20
CA GLY A 191 1.69 13.17 -6.49
C GLY A 191 0.64 14.27 -6.61
N GLU A 192 -0.29 14.10 -7.53
CA GLU A 192 -1.28 15.13 -7.93
C GLU A 192 -2.24 15.59 -6.83
N SER A 193 -2.47 14.83 -5.77
CA SER A 193 -3.56 15.12 -4.84
C SER A 193 -3.24 16.08 -3.69
N HIS A 194 -1.97 16.24 -3.31
CA HIS A 194 -1.59 17.09 -2.16
C HIS A 194 -0.72 18.30 -2.52
N ALA A 195 0.00 18.27 -3.63
CA ALA A 195 0.77 19.42 -4.09
C ALA A 195 -0.10 20.65 -4.39
N ALA A 196 -1.34 20.45 -4.85
CA ALA A 196 -2.30 21.54 -5.11
C ALA A 196 -2.79 22.23 -3.84
N ALA A 197 -2.95 21.50 -2.73
CA ALA A 197 -3.32 22.07 -1.43
C ALA A 197 -2.20 22.96 -0.84
N TRP A 198 -0.95 22.68 -1.17
CA TRP A 198 0.22 23.42 -0.70
C TRP A 198 0.44 24.75 -1.43
N ALA A 199 0.07 24.80 -2.71
CA ALA A 199 0.19 26.04 -3.51
C ALA A 199 -0.85 27.10 -3.15
N GLN A 200 -1.93 26.75 -2.46
CA GLN A 200 -3.00 27.66 -2.02
C GLN A 200 -2.76 28.27 -0.63
N ALA A 201 -1.74 27.82 0.09
CA ALA A 201 -1.39 28.33 1.43
C ALA A 201 -0.36 29.49 1.41
N ARG A 202 -0.25 30.22 0.30
CA ARG A 202 0.56 31.46 0.19
C ARG A 202 -0.33 32.69 0.04
#